data_8ae83fac0b108bde85d89b68917022c7
#
_entry.id   8ae83fac0b108bde85d89b68917022c7
#
_cell.length_a   1.000
_cell.length_b   1.000
_cell.length_c   1.000
_cell.angle_alpha   90.00
_cell.angle_beta   90.00
_cell.angle_gamma   90.00
#
_symmetry.space_group_name_H-M   'P 1'
#
loop_
_entity.id
_entity.type
_entity.pdbx_description
1 polymer ?
#
loop_
_entity_poly.entity_id
_entity_poly.type
_entity_poly.pdbx_seq_one_letter_code
_entity_poly.pdbx_strand_id
1 'polypeptide(L)'
;GVWRWQGDMSLRFQPDGAWPAGVEYKVSVPDAILPPGVELDAQPSFRTRPLTADIGASFLFDPQDAKKMAVSGEIRFNYPMDRAGVERLLRIAAPAAPDGERVLLGKPLLDWNADADVLSFSVPVLSQPRGPAGVSVTLKPGYSAQSGGEAGLGAELVTFLPGREGLFTLNGVEAVVATGSDLRARQTLTLDFSLPVTAAEARGGVTALLLPRQRVENGEADRPPYRWWSLEEVNGEILGRSEAVPLTLPEAAD
;
A
#
# COMPACT_ATOMS: atom_id res chain seq x y z
N GLY A 1 -38.10 -6.65 22.00
CA GLY A 1 -37.07 -7.41 22.72
C GLY A 1 -37.64 -8.31 23.80
N VAL A 2 -36.82 -9.20 24.31
CA VAL A 2 -37.20 -10.21 25.29
C VAL A 2 -36.34 -10.06 26.54
N TRP A 3 -37.02 -10.06 27.69
CA TRP A 3 -36.38 -10.14 28.99
C TRP A 3 -36.22 -11.61 29.41
N ARG A 4 -35.02 -11.94 29.97
CA ARG A 4 -34.75 -13.28 30.49
C ARG A 4 -34.00 -13.18 31.83
N TRP A 5 -34.44 -13.95 32.81
CA TRP A 5 -33.67 -14.14 34.02
C TRP A 5 -32.37 -14.93 33.79
N GLN A 6 -31.31 -14.45 34.32
CA GLN A 6 -30.00 -15.10 34.28
C GLN A 6 -29.58 -15.35 35.75
N GLY A 7 -30.07 -16.47 36.34
CA GLY A 7 -30.02 -16.71 37.79
C GLY A 7 -31.07 -15.87 38.53
N ASP A 8 -30.94 -15.82 39.87
CA ASP A 8 -31.97 -15.24 40.76
C ASP A 8 -31.87 -13.71 40.90
N MET A 9 -30.74 -13.09 40.48
CA MET A 9 -30.48 -11.68 40.75
C MET A 9 -30.17 -10.86 39.47
N SER A 10 -30.19 -11.48 38.29
CA SER A 10 -29.84 -10.78 37.04
C SER A 10 -30.94 -10.92 36.00
N LEU A 11 -31.43 -9.81 35.51
CA LEU A 11 -32.41 -9.73 34.44
C LEU A 11 -31.72 -9.16 33.19
N ARG A 12 -31.72 -9.92 32.08
CA ARG A 12 -31.11 -9.54 30.81
C ARG A 12 -32.17 -9.19 29.79
N PHE A 13 -31.99 -8.05 29.15
CA PHE A 13 -32.80 -7.64 27.98
C PHE A 13 -32.05 -7.97 26.72
N GLN A 14 -32.69 -8.64 25.77
CA GLN A 14 -32.23 -8.89 24.43
C GLN A 14 -33.16 -8.17 23.46
N PRO A 15 -32.69 -7.14 22.72
CA PRO A 15 -33.49 -6.45 21.72
C PRO A 15 -33.77 -7.34 20.51
N ASP A 16 -34.83 -7.08 19.76
CA ASP A 16 -35.16 -7.82 18.53
C ASP A 16 -34.21 -7.48 17.38
N GLY A 17 -33.51 -6.35 17.44
CA GLY A 17 -32.50 -5.91 16.46
C GLY A 17 -31.26 -5.36 17.15
N ALA A 18 -30.29 -4.92 16.35
CA ALA A 18 -29.11 -4.27 16.86
C ALA A 18 -29.43 -2.91 17.50
N TRP A 19 -28.73 -2.58 18.59
CA TRP A 19 -28.82 -1.25 19.20
C TRP A 19 -28.31 -0.17 18.24
N PRO A 20 -29.02 0.98 18.11
CA PRO A 20 -28.48 2.15 17.42
C PRO A 20 -27.18 2.65 18.05
N ALA A 21 -26.28 3.18 17.22
CA ALA A 21 -24.97 3.65 17.66
C ALA A 21 -25.07 4.98 18.45
N GLY A 22 -24.33 5.10 19.56
CA GLY A 22 -24.15 6.34 20.30
C GLY A 22 -25.39 6.87 21.02
N VAL A 23 -26.45 6.07 21.16
CA VAL A 23 -27.71 6.49 21.75
C VAL A 23 -27.75 6.25 23.24
N GLU A 24 -28.24 7.24 24.00
CA GLU A 24 -28.47 7.12 25.43
C GLU A 24 -29.87 6.53 25.71
N TYR A 25 -29.91 5.56 26.60
CA TYR A 25 -31.09 4.88 27.04
C TYR A 25 -31.28 5.06 28.54
N LYS A 26 -32.50 5.33 28.96
CA LYS A 26 -32.91 5.29 30.38
C LYS A 26 -33.68 4.02 30.64
N VAL A 27 -33.37 3.37 31.73
CA VAL A 27 -34.07 2.17 32.18
C VAL A 27 -35.05 2.61 33.28
N SER A 28 -36.35 2.45 33.02
CA SER A 28 -37.38 2.67 34.03
C SER A 28 -37.66 1.38 34.77
N VAL A 29 -37.51 1.41 36.08
CA VAL A 29 -37.82 0.29 36.95
C VAL A 29 -39.12 0.69 37.71
N PRO A 30 -40.25 0.03 37.43
CA PRO A 30 -41.50 0.33 38.14
C PRO A 30 -41.40 -0.01 39.60
N ASP A 31 -41.99 0.82 40.47
CA ASP A 31 -42.02 0.61 41.93
C ASP A 31 -42.66 -0.73 42.33
N ALA A 32 -43.58 -1.23 41.46
CA ALA A 32 -44.26 -2.52 41.70
C ALA A 32 -43.31 -3.74 41.72
N ILE A 33 -42.10 -3.62 41.20
CA ILE A 33 -41.08 -4.71 41.23
C ILE A 33 -40.02 -4.50 42.29
N LEU A 34 -40.09 -3.36 43.03
CA LEU A 34 -39.18 -3.10 44.13
C LEU A 34 -39.74 -3.67 45.41
N PRO A 35 -38.88 -4.17 46.30
CA PRO A 35 -39.30 -4.57 47.64
C PRO A 35 -39.93 -3.39 48.41
N PRO A 36 -40.89 -3.63 49.32
CA PRO A 36 -41.48 -2.58 50.12
C PRO A 36 -40.45 -1.76 50.88
N GLY A 37 -40.51 -0.43 50.74
CA GLY A 37 -39.57 0.49 51.40
C GLY A 37 -38.21 0.67 50.68
N VAL A 38 -38.04 0.13 49.49
CA VAL A 38 -36.88 0.36 48.66
C VAL A 38 -37.21 1.41 47.62
N GLU A 39 -36.46 2.49 47.61
CA GLU A 39 -36.51 3.53 46.58
C GLU A 39 -35.23 3.49 45.76
N LEU A 40 -35.27 3.73 44.45
CA LEU A 40 -34.10 3.91 43.61
C LEU A 40 -33.70 5.39 43.63
N ASP A 41 -32.49 5.67 44.10
CA ASP A 41 -31.93 7.04 44.13
C ASP A 41 -31.90 7.71 42.76
N ALA A 42 -31.75 6.91 41.68
CA ALA A 42 -31.78 7.38 40.30
C ALA A 42 -32.21 6.28 39.33
N GLN A 43 -32.85 6.69 38.25
CA GLN A 43 -33.15 5.81 37.10
C GLN A 43 -31.80 5.48 36.39
N PRO A 44 -31.40 4.19 36.28
CA PRO A 44 -30.17 3.85 35.56
C PRO A 44 -30.23 4.21 34.09
N SER A 45 -29.15 4.74 33.57
CA SER A 45 -28.98 5.00 32.14
C SER A 45 -27.71 4.32 31.60
N PHE A 46 -27.74 4.05 30.31
CA PHE A 46 -26.55 3.60 29.59
C PHE A 46 -26.51 4.20 28.20
N ARG A 47 -25.34 4.29 27.62
CA ARG A 47 -25.14 4.71 26.25
C ARG A 47 -24.53 3.59 25.41
N THR A 48 -25.07 3.36 24.22
CA THR A 48 -24.47 2.44 23.27
C THR A 48 -23.13 2.99 22.77
N ARG A 49 -22.27 2.12 22.26
CA ARG A 49 -20.97 2.56 21.75
C ARG A 49 -21.15 3.54 20.59
N PRO A 50 -20.35 4.60 20.49
CA PRO A 50 -20.34 5.46 19.32
C PRO A 50 -19.91 4.69 18.10
N LEU A 51 -20.32 5.16 16.92
CA LEU A 51 -19.90 4.58 15.65
C LEU A 51 -18.45 4.94 15.37
N THR A 52 -17.62 3.94 15.11
CA THR A 52 -16.21 4.10 14.79
C THR A 52 -15.85 3.37 13.50
N ALA A 53 -14.87 3.92 12.78
CA ALA A 53 -14.25 3.31 11.62
C ALA A 53 -12.73 3.30 11.80
N ASP A 54 -12.10 2.18 11.49
CA ASP A 54 -10.64 2.00 11.46
C ASP A 54 -10.22 1.65 10.04
N ILE A 55 -9.27 2.41 9.49
CA ILE A 55 -8.81 2.28 8.11
C ILE A 55 -7.41 1.70 8.11
N GLY A 56 -7.25 0.54 7.45
CA GLY A 56 -5.95 -0.04 7.12
C GLY A 56 -5.72 -0.01 5.62
N ALA A 57 -4.54 0.40 5.16
CA ALA A 57 -4.19 0.37 3.74
C ALA A 57 -2.70 0.07 3.56
N SER A 58 -2.39 -0.63 2.48
CA SER A 58 -1.03 -0.94 2.07
C SER A 58 -0.90 -0.92 0.55
N PHE A 59 0.33 -0.71 0.09
CA PHE A 59 0.67 -0.86 -1.31
C PHE A 59 0.97 -2.32 -1.61
N LEU A 60 0.32 -2.85 -2.64
CA LEU A 60 0.56 -4.19 -3.17
C LEU A 60 1.28 -4.07 -4.50
N PHE A 61 2.30 -4.86 -4.65
CA PHE A 61 3.15 -4.92 -5.82
C PHE A 61 3.45 -6.39 -6.17
N ASP A 62 3.27 -6.77 -7.44
CA ASP A 62 3.67 -8.07 -7.96
C ASP A 62 5.00 -7.92 -8.70
N PRO A 63 6.12 -8.46 -8.19
CA PRO A 63 7.41 -8.34 -8.87
C PRO A 63 7.44 -8.96 -10.26
N GLN A 64 6.55 -9.93 -10.55
CA GLN A 64 6.47 -10.60 -11.84
C GLN A 64 5.57 -9.88 -12.84
N ASP A 65 4.71 -8.98 -12.37
CA ASP A 65 3.82 -8.20 -13.22
C ASP A 65 3.71 -6.76 -12.71
N ALA A 66 4.63 -5.92 -13.15
CA ALA A 66 4.68 -4.50 -12.75
C ALA A 66 3.39 -3.71 -13.06
N LYS A 67 2.47 -4.27 -13.87
CA LYS A 67 1.15 -3.68 -14.13
C LYS A 67 0.14 -3.98 -13.03
N LYS A 68 0.43 -4.95 -12.17
CA LYS A 68 -0.43 -5.33 -11.03
C LYS A 68 -0.05 -4.60 -9.76
N MET A 69 -0.06 -3.30 -9.82
CA MET A 69 0.13 -2.44 -8.64
C MET A 69 -1.22 -1.94 -8.15
N ALA A 70 -1.43 -2.00 -6.86
CA ALA A 70 -2.66 -1.50 -6.25
C ALA A 70 -2.42 -0.95 -4.84
N VAL A 71 -3.24 -0.01 -4.44
CA VAL A 71 -3.45 0.32 -3.03
C VAL A 71 -4.65 -0.48 -2.56
N SER A 72 -4.44 -1.37 -1.61
CA SER A 72 -5.48 -2.24 -1.07
C SER A 72 -5.56 -2.10 0.43
N GLY A 73 -6.75 -2.30 0.97
CA GLY A 73 -6.97 -2.19 2.40
C GLY A 73 -8.38 -2.53 2.83
N GLU A 74 -8.65 -2.24 4.09
CA GLU A 74 -9.93 -2.50 4.72
C GLU A 74 -10.36 -1.30 5.57
N ILE A 75 -11.65 -1.09 5.64
CA ILE A 75 -12.27 -0.22 6.63
C ILE A 75 -13.12 -1.10 7.54
N ARG A 76 -12.79 -1.13 8.83
CA ARG A 76 -13.49 -1.92 9.84
C ARG A 76 -14.39 -1.03 10.67
N PHE A 77 -15.64 -1.41 10.81
CA PHE A 77 -16.63 -0.71 11.61
C PHE A 77 -17.01 -1.55 12.83
N ASN A 78 -17.44 -0.89 13.88
CA ASN A 78 -17.94 -1.56 15.08
C ASN A 78 -19.45 -1.87 15.04
N TYR A 79 -20.12 -1.59 13.90
CA TYR A 79 -21.52 -1.89 13.61
C TYR A 79 -21.69 -2.32 12.15
N PRO A 80 -22.74 -3.09 11.82
CA PRO A 80 -23.19 -3.26 10.45
C PRO A 80 -23.59 -1.92 9.82
N MET A 81 -23.09 -1.63 8.62
CA MET A 81 -23.15 -0.32 7.99
C MET A 81 -24.22 -0.22 6.88
N ASP A 82 -24.75 0.99 6.69
CA ASP A 82 -25.37 1.37 5.41
C ASP A 82 -24.30 1.42 4.32
N ARG A 83 -24.19 0.33 3.53
CA ARG A 83 -23.15 0.15 2.50
C ARG A 83 -23.11 1.31 1.51
N ALA A 84 -24.28 1.69 0.98
CA ALA A 84 -24.40 2.75 -0.02
C ALA A 84 -23.99 4.12 0.53
N GLY A 85 -24.33 4.39 1.79
CA GLY A 85 -23.93 5.61 2.49
C GLY A 85 -22.42 5.69 2.66
N VAL A 86 -21.77 4.62 3.09
CA VAL A 86 -20.31 4.54 3.24
C VAL A 86 -19.60 4.71 1.89
N GLU A 87 -20.00 3.98 0.85
CA GLU A 87 -19.37 4.05 -0.48
C GLU A 87 -19.45 5.46 -1.09
N ARG A 88 -20.57 6.16 -0.88
CA ARG A 88 -20.74 7.54 -1.33
C ARG A 88 -19.79 8.52 -0.64
N LEU A 89 -19.44 8.27 0.61
CA LEU A 89 -18.59 9.13 1.44
C LEU A 89 -17.11 8.76 1.37
N LEU A 90 -16.78 7.56 0.89
CA LEU A 90 -15.38 7.13 0.70
C LEU A 90 -14.73 7.90 -0.46
N ARG A 91 -13.51 8.37 -0.21
CA ARG A 91 -12.64 9.01 -1.19
C ARG A 91 -11.25 8.40 -1.09
N ILE A 92 -10.73 7.96 -2.22
CA ILE A 92 -9.35 7.50 -2.33
C ILE A 92 -8.70 8.37 -3.41
N ALA A 93 -7.66 9.10 -3.02
CA ALA A 93 -7.04 10.08 -3.88
C ALA A 93 -5.54 10.16 -3.63
N ALA A 94 -4.78 10.48 -4.67
CA ALA A 94 -3.38 10.82 -4.58
C ALA A 94 -3.23 12.31 -4.87
N PRO A 95 -2.73 13.10 -3.91
CA PRO A 95 -2.36 14.49 -4.19
C PRO A 95 -1.22 14.52 -5.22
N ALA A 96 -1.05 15.66 -5.88
CA ALA A 96 0.11 15.86 -6.72
C ALA A 96 1.40 15.72 -5.89
N ALA A 97 2.40 15.02 -6.42
CA ALA A 97 3.71 14.96 -5.82
C ALA A 97 4.38 16.34 -5.82
N PRO A 98 5.38 16.60 -4.96
CA PRO A 98 6.05 17.91 -4.87
C PRO A 98 6.65 18.41 -6.18
N ASP A 99 7.02 17.50 -7.09
CA ASP A 99 7.53 17.77 -8.44
C ASP A 99 6.43 18.03 -9.48
N GLY A 100 5.15 17.99 -9.07
CA GLY A 100 3.99 18.17 -9.95
C GLY A 100 3.56 16.90 -10.69
N GLU A 101 4.28 15.79 -10.58
CA GLU A 101 3.85 14.51 -11.11
C GLU A 101 2.60 14.01 -10.35
N ARG A 102 1.69 13.36 -11.07
CA ARG A 102 0.46 12.82 -10.48
C ARG A 102 0.45 11.30 -10.52
N VAL A 103 0.10 10.70 -9.40
CA VAL A 103 -0.29 9.30 -9.37
C VAL A 103 -1.66 9.18 -10.03
N LEU A 104 -1.76 8.34 -11.04
CA LEU A 104 -3.05 8.01 -11.65
C LEU A 104 -3.58 6.73 -10.98
N LEU A 105 -4.72 6.87 -10.32
CA LEU A 105 -5.45 5.77 -9.71
C LEU A 105 -6.59 5.33 -10.62
N GLY A 106 -6.79 4.02 -10.72
CA GLY A 106 -7.94 3.44 -11.39
C GLY A 106 -9.21 3.54 -10.54
N LYS A 107 -10.30 2.94 -11.04
CA LYS A 107 -11.56 2.86 -10.31
C LYS A 107 -11.39 1.91 -9.11
N PRO A 108 -11.81 2.31 -7.89
CA PRO A 108 -11.81 1.42 -6.74
C PRO A 108 -12.72 0.20 -6.97
N LEU A 109 -12.23 -0.96 -6.61
CA LEU A 109 -13.01 -2.18 -6.42
C LEU A 109 -13.35 -2.26 -4.93
N LEU A 110 -14.63 -2.35 -4.62
CA LEU A 110 -15.15 -2.37 -3.25
C LEU A 110 -15.87 -3.70 -3.02
N ASP A 111 -15.59 -4.33 -1.89
CA ASP A 111 -16.22 -5.59 -1.49
C ASP A 111 -16.56 -5.57 0.00
N TRP A 112 -17.80 -5.95 0.32
CA TRP A 112 -18.29 -6.02 1.68
C TRP A 112 -18.34 -7.45 2.17
N ASN A 113 -17.95 -7.66 3.42
CA ASN A 113 -18.25 -8.93 4.08
C ASN A 113 -19.78 -9.11 4.30
N ALA A 114 -20.17 -10.33 4.69
CA ALA A 114 -21.58 -10.68 4.89
C ALA A 114 -22.27 -9.80 5.95
N ASP A 115 -21.56 -9.51 7.03
CA ASP A 115 -22.05 -8.77 8.19
C ASP A 115 -22.10 -7.24 7.96
N ALA A 116 -21.60 -6.76 6.83
CA ALA A 116 -21.53 -5.35 6.46
C ALA A 116 -20.76 -4.46 7.46
N ASP A 117 -19.81 -5.02 8.19
CA ASP A 117 -18.95 -4.33 9.16
C ASP A 117 -17.49 -4.21 8.68
N VAL A 118 -17.14 -4.83 7.55
CA VAL A 118 -15.84 -4.69 6.90
C VAL A 118 -16.02 -4.39 5.42
N LEU A 119 -15.44 -3.27 4.98
CA LEU A 119 -15.31 -2.91 3.57
C LEU A 119 -13.88 -3.10 3.11
N SER A 120 -13.62 -4.08 2.26
CA SER A 120 -12.35 -4.24 1.55
C SER A 120 -12.33 -3.37 0.30
N PHE A 121 -11.20 -2.77 0.00
CA PHE A 121 -11.02 -1.99 -1.21
C PHE A 121 -9.69 -2.32 -1.90
N SER A 122 -9.67 -2.19 -3.23
CA SER A 122 -8.47 -2.28 -4.05
C SER A 122 -8.53 -1.26 -5.17
N VAL A 123 -7.50 -0.43 -5.28
CA VAL A 123 -7.43 0.66 -6.27
C VAL A 123 -6.20 0.44 -7.12
N PRO A 124 -6.34 0.11 -8.41
CA PRO A 124 -5.21 -0.03 -9.32
C PRO A 124 -4.40 1.26 -9.42
N VAL A 125 -3.09 1.15 -9.39
CA VAL A 125 -2.16 2.25 -9.67
C VAL A 125 -1.81 2.20 -11.15
N LEU A 126 -2.30 3.16 -11.93
CA LEU A 126 -2.12 3.21 -13.38
C LEU A 126 -0.83 3.94 -13.79
N SER A 127 -0.33 4.83 -12.95
CA SER A 127 0.92 5.56 -13.16
C SER A 127 1.55 5.91 -11.82
N GLN A 128 2.85 5.70 -11.73
CA GLN A 128 3.66 6.06 -10.56
C GLN A 128 4.51 7.29 -10.84
N PRO A 129 4.70 8.18 -9.85
CA PRO A 129 5.69 9.25 -9.93
C PRO A 129 7.12 8.68 -9.81
N ARG A 130 8.13 9.49 -10.10
CA ARG A 130 9.54 9.11 -9.90
C ARG A 130 9.85 8.86 -8.43
N GLY A 131 9.50 9.81 -7.59
CA GLY A 131 9.68 9.73 -6.14
C GLY A 131 8.48 9.13 -5.40
N PRO A 132 8.58 8.90 -4.08
CA PRO A 132 7.48 8.38 -3.28
C PRO A 132 6.32 9.38 -3.22
N ALA A 133 5.09 8.87 -3.24
CA ALA A 133 3.87 9.67 -3.17
C ALA A 133 2.88 9.12 -2.15
N GLY A 134 2.13 10.01 -1.51
CA GLY A 134 1.05 9.65 -0.61
C GLY A 134 -0.24 9.31 -1.37
N VAL A 135 -0.99 8.34 -0.85
CA VAL A 135 -2.38 8.10 -1.23
C VAL A 135 -3.23 8.20 0.03
N SER A 136 -4.20 9.12 0.00
CA SER A 136 -5.14 9.29 1.10
C SER A 136 -6.39 8.44 0.88
N VAL A 137 -6.79 7.73 1.92
CA VAL A 137 -8.06 7.04 2.05
C VAL A 137 -8.86 7.78 3.08
N THR A 138 -9.91 8.48 2.65
CA THR A 138 -10.72 9.35 3.50
C THR A 138 -12.16 8.88 3.51
N LEU A 139 -12.69 8.58 4.67
CA LEU A 139 -14.11 8.39 4.90
C LEU A 139 -14.67 9.68 5.50
N LYS A 140 -15.48 10.41 4.74
CA LYS A 140 -16.07 11.67 5.19
C LYS A 140 -17.08 11.43 6.33
N PRO A 141 -17.29 12.43 7.22
CA PRO A 141 -18.31 12.32 8.27
C PRO A 141 -19.72 12.13 7.68
N GLY A 142 -20.61 11.55 8.48
CA GLY A 142 -22.03 11.40 8.12
C GLY A 142 -22.44 10.00 7.66
N TYR A 143 -21.56 9.00 7.73
CA TYR A 143 -21.93 7.59 7.52
C TYR A 143 -22.72 7.06 8.72
N SER A 144 -23.57 6.07 8.49
CA SER A 144 -24.50 5.55 9.50
C SER A 144 -24.49 4.03 9.59
N ALA A 145 -24.76 3.51 10.79
CA ALA A 145 -25.05 2.11 10.99
C ALA A 145 -26.44 1.74 10.43
N GLN A 146 -26.65 0.48 10.03
CA GLN A 146 -27.97 -0.03 9.63
C GLN A 146 -29.02 0.12 10.73
N SER A 147 -28.59 -0.03 11.99
CA SER A 147 -29.44 0.17 13.17
C SER A 147 -29.76 1.64 13.47
N GLY A 148 -29.20 2.59 12.73
CA GLY A 148 -29.33 4.03 12.98
C GLY A 148 -28.47 4.52 14.15
N GLY A 149 -28.86 5.68 14.71
CA GLY A 149 -28.14 6.32 15.80
C GLY A 149 -27.27 7.49 15.33
N GLU A 150 -26.18 7.78 16.06
CA GLU A 150 -25.27 8.85 15.72
C GLU A 150 -24.47 8.53 14.46
N ALA A 151 -24.27 9.55 13.63
CA ALA A 151 -23.45 9.45 12.44
C ALA A 151 -21.95 9.40 12.82
N GLY A 152 -21.15 8.71 12.00
CA GLY A 152 -19.71 8.64 12.18
C GLY A 152 -19.00 9.97 11.91
N LEU A 153 -17.93 10.23 12.65
CA LEU A 153 -17.16 11.49 12.61
C LEU A 153 -16.20 11.59 11.42
N GLY A 154 -16.02 10.52 10.70
CA GLY A 154 -15.02 10.43 9.63
C GLY A 154 -13.70 9.83 10.09
N ALA A 155 -12.92 9.35 9.12
CA ALA A 155 -11.59 8.78 9.35
C ALA A 155 -10.72 9.03 8.12
N GLU A 156 -9.41 9.13 8.33
CA GLU A 156 -8.44 9.31 7.25
C GLU A 156 -7.17 8.52 7.54
N LEU A 157 -6.60 7.94 6.48
CA LEU A 157 -5.30 7.30 6.48
C LEU A 157 -4.53 7.73 5.24
N VAL A 158 -3.24 8.01 5.39
CA VAL A 158 -2.33 8.19 4.27
C VAL A 158 -1.38 7.00 4.21
N THR A 159 -1.37 6.29 3.09
CA THR A 159 -0.37 5.27 2.78
C THR A 159 0.59 5.78 1.72
N PHE A 160 1.80 5.21 1.64
CA PHE A 160 2.82 5.66 0.70
C PHE A 160 3.05 4.63 -0.40
N LEU A 161 3.09 5.14 -1.62
CA LEU A 161 3.60 4.43 -2.79
C LEU A 161 5.09 4.69 -2.90
N PRO A 162 5.94 3.67 -3.07
CA PRO A 162 7.30 3.88 -3.49
C PRO A 162 7.32 4.48 -4.90
N GLY A 163 8.24 5.41 -5.13
CA GLY A 163 8.47 5.93 -6.49
C GLY A 163 9.08 4.86 -7.40
N ARG A 164 9.03 5.10 -8.72
CA ARG A 164 9.64 4.20 -9.71
C ARG A 164 11.12 3.92 -9.44
N GLU A 165 11.86 4.95 -8.99
CA GLU A 165 13.27 4.83 -8.64
C GLU A 165 13.53 3.89 -7.45
N GLY A 166 12.58 3.78 -6.52
CA GLY A 166 12.68 2.87 -5.37
C GLY A 166 12.25 1.43 -5.66
N LEU A 167 11.56 1.19 -6.78
CA LEU A 167 11.12 -0.15 -7.18
C LEU A 167 12.07 -0.81 -8.16
N PHE A 168 12.70 -0.02 -9.03
CA PHE A 168 13.62 -0.52 -10.04
C PHE A 168 15.06 -0.43 -9.53
N THR A 169 15.67 -1.57 -9.30
CA THR A 169 17.07 -1.67 -8.86
C THR A 169 17.82 -2.69 -9.72
N LEU A 170 19.08 -2.44 -9.94
CA LEU A 170 20.02 -3.41 -10.47
C LEU A 170 20.58 -4.19 -9.27
N ASN A 171 20.14 -5.45 -9.10
CA ASN A 171 20.51 -6.28 -7.95
C ASN A 171 21.89 -6.90 -8.09
N GLY A 172 22.33 -7.12 -9.32
CA GLY A 172 23.62 -7.74 -9.58
C GLY A 172 24.10 -7.55 -11.01
N VAL A 173 25.43 -7.56 -11.14
CA VAL A 173 26.13 -7.59 -12.43
C VAL A 173 27.18 -8.67 -12.36
N GLU A 174 27.11 -9.66 -13.22
CA GLU A 174 28.07 -10.77 -13.27
C GLU A 174 28.60 -10.98 -14.68
N ALA A 175 29.93 -11.07 -14.82
CA ALA A 175 30.57 -11.43 -16.07
C ALA A 175 30.96 -12.91 -16.04
N VAL A 176 30.36 -13.70 -16.91
CA VAL A 176 30.58 -15.14 -17.00
C VAL A 176 31.07 -15.54 -18.41
N VAL A 177 31.75 -16.66 -18.47
CA VAL A 177 32.08 -17.31 -19.75
C VAL A 177 31.03 -18.40 -19.97
N ALA A 178 30.11 -18.18 -20.86
CA ALA A 178 29.07 -19.15 -21.24
C ALA A 178 29.45 -19.86 -22.55
N THR A 179 29.14 -21.14 -22.64
CA THR A 179 29.31 -21.91 -23.88
C THR A 179 27.99 -21.86 -24.64
N GLY A 180 27.99 -21.26 -25.82
CA GLY A 180 26.83 -21.21 -26.69
C GLY A 180 26.44 -22.58 -27.25
N SER A 181 25.31 -22.66 -27.91
CA SER A 181 24.83 -23.89 -28.60
C SER A 181 25.77 -24.37 -29.71
N ASP A 182 26.63 -23.46 -30.20
CA ASP A 182 27.70 -23.72 -31.17
C ASP A 182 29.02 -24.21 -30.52
N LEU A 183 29.01 -24.56 -29.24
CA LEU A 183 30.14 -24.96 -28.40
C LEU A 183 31.26 -23.93 -28.31
N ARG A 184 31.03 -22.68 -28.71
CA ARG A 184 32.02 -21.60 -28.55
C ARG A 184 31.85 -20.91 -27.22
N ALA A 185 32.95 -20.67 -26.54
CA ALA A 185 33.00 -19.88 -25.35
C ALA A 185 32.75 -18.40 -25.69
N ARG A 186 31.77 -17.78 -25.02
CA ARG A 186 31.44 -16.37 -25.17
C ARG A 186 31.48 -15.70 -23.79
N GLN A 187 32.02 -14.50 -23.76
CA GLN A 187 31.89 -13.68 -22.55
C GLN A 187 30.45 -13.10 -22.53
N THR A 188 29.77 -13.36 -21.45
CA THR A 188 28.39 -12.92 -21.26
C THR A 188 28.32 -12.05 -20.01
N LEU A 189 27.60 -10.95 -20.10
CA LEU A 189 27.27 -10.09 -18.96
C LEU A 189 25.82 -10.38 -18.55
N THR A 190 25.66 -10.83 -17.32
CA THR A 190 24.33 -11.02 -16.72
C THR A 190 24.01 -9.82 -15.86
N LEU A 191 22.85 -9.22 -16.10
CA LEU A 191 22.30 -8.12 -15.31
C LEU A 191 21.02 -8.63 -14.63
N ASP A 192 20.99 -8.56 -13.31
CA ASP A 192 19.85 -8.96 -12.50
C ASP A 192 19.10 -7.72 -12.02
N PHE A 193 17.85 -7.57 -12.47
CA PHE A 193 17.00 -6.44 -12.13
C PHE A 193 15.90 -6.85 -11.17
N SER A 194 15.44 -5.92 -10.34
CA SER A 194 14.30 -6.15 -9.42
C SER A 194 12.95 -6.27 -10.13
N LEU A 195 12.86 -5.83 -11.39
CA LEU A 195 11.67 -5.86 -12.23
C LEU A 195 12.00 -6.42 -13.61
N PRO A 196 11.02 -7.01 -14.31
CA PRO A 196 11.18 -7.42 -15.70
C PRO A 196 11.57 -6.24 -16.59
N VAL A 197 12.59 -6.43 -17.41
CA VAL A 197 13.08 -5.47 -18.40
C VAL A 197 12.93 -6.09 -19.78
N THR A 198 12.31 -5.38 -20.69
CA THR A 198 12.21 -5.81 -22.08
C THR A 198 13.55 -5.63 -22.80
N ALA A 199 13.81 -6.45 -23.83
CA ALA A 199 15.00 -6.31 -24.65
C ALA A 199 15.11 -4.91 -25.32
N ALA A 200 13.98 -4.27 -25.62
CA ALA A 200 13.94 -2.90 -26.17
C ALA A 200 14.40 -1.85 -25.15
N GLU A 201 13.93 -1.96 -23.92
CA GLU A 201 14.33 -1.06 -22.82
C GLU A 201 15.83 -1.25 -22.48
N ALA A 202 16.29 -2.49 -22.42
CA ALA A 202 17.69 -2.79 -22.17
C ALA A 202 18.62 -2.23 -23.27
N ARG A 203 18.22 -2.30 -24.55
CA ARG A 203 18.99 -1.72 -25.68
C ARG A 203 19.15 -0.20 -25.57
N GLY A 204 18.16 0.49 -25.07
CA GLY A 204 18.21 1.94 -24.90
C GLY A 204 18.89 2.42 -23.63
N GLY A 205 18.94 1.55 -22.59
CA GLY A 205 19.36 1.93 -21.25
C GLY A 205 20.69 1.35 -20.75
N VAL A 206 21.19 0.26 -21.38
CA VAL A 206 22.41 -0.42 -20.94
C VAL A 206 23.58 -0.10 -21.85
N THR A 207 24.66 0.42 -21.27
CA THR A 207 25.93 0.66 -21.98
C THR A 207 27.06 0.01 -21.20
N ALA A 208 27.88 -0.78 -21.85
CA ALA A 208 29.12 -1.28 -21.29
C ALA A 208 30.30 -0.43 -21.75
N LEU A 209 31.16 -0.04 -20.83
CA LEU A 209 32.33 0.79 -21.10
C LEU A 209 33.57 0.06 -20.61
N LEU A 210 34.57 -0.08 -21.52
CA LEU A 210 35.89 -0.55 -21.17
C LEU A 210 36.65 0.61 -20.55
N LEU A 211 36.92 0.52 -19.26
CA LEU A 211 37.67 1.55 -18.55
C LEU A 211 39.14 1.58 -19.01
N PRO A 212 39.77 2.77 -19.05
CA PRO A 212 41.16 2.90 -19.50
C PRO A 212 42.11 2.16 -18.55
N ARG A 213 43.08 1.46 -19.14
CA ARG A 213 44.12 0.70 -18.37
C ARG A 213 45.21 1.59 -17.79
N GLN A 214 45.38 2.79 -18.33
CA GLN A 214 46.47 3.68 -17.93
C GLN A 214 45.92 5.00 -17.37
N ARG A 215 46.51 5.44 -16.28
CA ARG A 215 46.39 6.79 -15.78
C ARG A 215 47.18 7.73 -16.70
N VAL A 216 46.50 8.62 -17.41
CA VAL A 216 47.16 9.71 -18.09
C VAL A 216 46.95 10.97 -17.23
N GLU A 217 47.72 11.12 -16.20
CA GLU A 217 47.92 12.37 -15.51
C GLU A 217 49.26 12.93 -15.93
N ASN A 218 49.23 14.03 -16.67
CA ASN A 218 50.34 14.97 -16.92
C ASN A 218 51.77 14.37 -16.85
N GLY A 219 52.15 13.53 -17.80
CA GLY A 219 53.55 13.12 -17.99
C GLY A 219 54.02 11.94 -17.15
N GLU A 220 53.23 11.28 -16.36
CA GLU A 220 53.64 10.09 -15.58
C GLU A 220 53.32 8.80 -16.35
N ALA A 221 54.20 8.47 -17.29
CA ALA A 221 54.13 7.19 -18.05
C ALA A 221 54.48 5.94 -17.24
N ASP A 222 55.00 6.09 -16.03
CA ASP A 222 55.59 5.01 -15.23
C ASP A 222 54.74 4.48 -14.10
N ARG A 223 53.47 4.90 -13.98
CA ARG A 223 52.57 4.32 -12.96
C ARG A 223 51.98 3.00 -13.39
N PRO A 224 51.84 2.02 -12.45
CA PRO A 224 51.18 0.75 -12.78
C PRO A 224 49.78 0.99 -13.31
N PRO A 225 49.27 0.10 -14.20
CA PRO A 225 47.94 0.25 -14.76
C PRO A 225 46.88 0.32 -13.66
N TYR A 226 45.79 1.07 -13.91
CA TYR A 226 44.66 1.14 -12.99
C TYR A 226 44.16 -0.24 -12.65
N ARG A 227 43.95 -0.45 -11.38
CA ARG A 227 43.10 -1.52 -10.86
C ARG A 227 41.85 -0.89 -10.31
N TRP A 228 40.74 -1.06 -11.00
CA TRP A 228 39.44 -0.56 -10.60
C TRP A 228 38.89 -1.45 -9.47
N TRP A 229 39.01 -0.99 -8.22
CA TRP A 229 38.56 -1.72 -7.04
C TRP A 229 37.17 -1.25 -6.57
N SER A 230 36.77 -0.05 -6.95
CA SER A 230 35.52 0.56 -6.53
C SER A 230 34.98 1.46 -7.64
N LEU A 231 33.64 1.55 -7.72
CA LEU A 231 32.95 2.44 -8.66
C LEU A 231 33.11 3.93 -8.28
N GLU A 232 33.48 4.25 -7.03
CA GLU A 232 33.70 5.60 -6.55
C GLU A 232 34.90 6.28 -7.22
N GLU A 233 35.82 5.48 -7.76
CA GLU A 233 36.98 5.99 -8.50
C GLU A 233 36.63 6.40 -9.94
N VAL A 234 35.47 6.00 -10.46
CA VAL A 234 35.05 6.26 -11.83
C VAL A 234 34.29 7.57 -11.89
N ASN A 235 34.90 8.60 -12.42
CA ASN A 235 34.29 9.92 -12.61
C ASN A 235 33.97 10.21 -14.07
N GLY A 236 33.38 11.36 -14.35
CA GLY A 236 32.95 11.77 -15.70
C GLY A 236 34.12 11.86 -16.71
N GLU A 237 35.32 12.24 -16.26
CA GLU A 237 36.52 12.31 -17.09
C GLU A 237 36.99 10.90 -17.52
N ILE A 238 36.98 9.96 -16.60
CA ILE A 238 37.30 8.55 -16.87
C ILE A 238 36.28 7.94 -17.81
N LEU A 239 34.98 8.19 -17.61
CA LEU A 239 33.92 7.72 -18.50
C LEU A 239 34.07 8.31 -19.90
N GLY A 240 34.45 9.59 -20.05
CA GLY A 240 34.69 10.24 -21.34
C GLY A 240 35.87 9.69 -22.11
N ARG A 241 36.80 8.98 -21.43
CA ARG A 241 37.96 8.32 -22.03
C ARG A 241 37.78 6.81 -22.19
N SER A 242 36.64 6.29 -21.74
CA SER A 242 36.32 4.86 -21.84
C SER A 242 35.82 4.51 -23.23
N GLU A 243 36.12 3.31 -23.68
CA GLU A 243 35.67 2.79 -24.98
C GLU A 243 34.33 2.05 -24.81
N ALA A 244 33.36 2.36 -25.68
CA ALA A 244 32.08 1.64 -25.67
C ALA A 244 32.29 0.22 -26.21
N VAL A 245 31.85 -0.75 -25.42
CA VAL A 245 31.84 -2.16 -25.82
C VAL A 245 30.49 -2.49 -26.46
N PRO A 246 30.48 -2.98 -27.71
CA PRO A 246 29.23 -3.36 -28.35
C PRO A 246 28.58 -4.53 -27.60
N LEU A 247 27.31 -4.35 -27.20
CA LEU A 247 26.51 -5.39 -26.56
C LEU A 247 25.55 -6.01 -27.56
N THR A 248 25.54 -7.33 -27.63
CA THR A 248 24.51 -8.09 -28.36
C THR A 248 23.52 -8.61 -27.34
N LEU A 249 22.28 -8.09 -27.38
CA LEU A 249 21.20 -8.60 -26.55
C LEU A 249 20.52 -9.79 -27.24
N PRO A 250 20.21 -10.87 -26.52
CA PRO A 250 19.46 -11.97 -27.10
C PRO A 250 18.09 -11.46 -27.56
N GLU A 251 17.58 -12.01 -28.66
CA GLU A 251 16.19 -11.84 -29.01
C GLU A 251 15.35 -12.44 -27.86
N ALA A 252 14.28 -11.72 -27.45
CA ALA A 252 13.40 -12.21 -26.41
C ALA A 252 12.94 -13.62 -26.80
N ALA A 253 13.11 -14.58 -25.89
CA ALA A 253 12.42 -15.85 -26.05
C ALA A 253 10.91 -15.57 -25.87
N ASP A 254 10.12 -15.84 -26.89
CA ASP A 254 8.67 -15.78 -26.87
C ASP A 254 8.06 -16.73 -25.83
#